data_4bad04b4a291d65f3490f577b5ec01cb
#
_entry.id   4bad04b4a291d65f3490f577b5ec01cb
#
_cell.length_a   1.000
_cell.length_b   1.000
_cell.length_c   1.000
_cell.angle_alpha   90.00
_cell.angle_beta   90.00
_cell.angle_gamma   90.00
#
_symmetry.space_group_name_H-M   'P 1'
#
loop_
_entity.id
_entity.type
_entity.pdbx_description
1 polymer ?
#
loop_
_entity_poly.entity_id
_entity_poly.type
_entity_poly.pdbx_seq_one_letter_code
_entity_poly.pdbx_strand_id
1 'polypeptide(L)'
;MKRLFANQRGFTLLEMLIVISIVGVLAAVAVPRFTNAVALANTARIQSDLQVLNAAVVMYQTEKGTNPTKIEDLGDYVLDIANVKPPKGECRLKDGSSLTVTATSYGLVSDEKDGIQATCEGKKLSEFWRKE
;
A
#
# COMPACT_ATOMS: atom_id res chain seq x y z
N MET A 1 29.42 -54.88 -20.85
CA MET A 1 28.67 -53.96 -19.94
C MET A 1 29.61 -52.83 -19.51
N LYS A 2 29.42 -51.66 -20.08
CA LYS A 2 30.19 -50.45 -19.68
C LYS A 2 29.52 -49.85 -18.45
N ARG A 3 30.19 -49.88 -17.30
CA ARG A 3 29.77 -49.16 -16.10
C ARG A 3 30.08 -47.68 -16.34
N LEU A 4 29.01 -46.89 -16.57
CA LEU A 4 29.09 -45.45 -16.51
C LEU A 4 29.19 -45.05 -15.03
N PHE A 5 30.43 -44.82 -14.57
CA PHE A 5 30.65 -44.18 -13.28
C PHE A 5 30.25 -42.73 -13.45
N ALA A 6 29.00 -42.42 -13.09
CA ALA A 6 28.54 -41.05 -12.92
C ALA A 6 29.43 -40.40 -11.85
N ASN A 7 30.13 -39.34 -12.22
CA ASN A 7 30.95 -38.55 -11.31
C ASN A 7 30.08 -37.87 -10.28
N GLN A 8 29.82 -38.54 -9.15
CA GLN A 8 29.06 -38.00 -8.06
C GLN A 8 29.91 -37.02 -7.24
N ARG A 9 30.10 -35.83 -7.79
CA ARG A 9 30.68 -34.71 -7.03
C ARG A 9 29.57 -34.13 -6.15
N GLY A 10 29.59 -34.48 -4.88
CA GLY A 10 28.73 -33.85 -3.88
C GLY A 10 29.25 -32.47 -3.47
N PHE A 11 28.36 -31.58 -3.06
CA PHE A 11 28.74 -30.30 -2.48
C PHE A 11 29.49 -30.50 -1.17
N THR A 12 30.53 -29.71 -0.94
CA THR A 12 31.24 -29.70 0.33
C THR A 12 30.49 -28.84 1.35
N LEU A 13 30.67 -29.16 2.63
CA LEU A 13 30.08 -28.38 3.73
C LEU A 13 30.58 -26.93 3.69
N LEU A 14 31.86 -26.74 3.32
CA LEU A 14 32.46 -25.41 3.19
C LEU A 14 31.82 -24.60 2.05
N GLU A 15 31.53 -25.19 0.90
CA GLU A 15 30.81 -24.51 -0.20
C GLU A 15 29.44 -24.02 0.23
N MET A 16 28.70 -24.86 0.95
CA MET A 16 27.38 -24.45 1.49
C MET A 16 27.52 -23.31 2.50
N LEU A 17 28.52 -23.35 3.36
CA LEU A 17 28.74 -22.30 4.37
C LEU A 17 29.09 -20.95 3.72
N ILE A 18 29.90 -20.96 2.66
CA ILE A 18 30.22 -19.74 1.89
C ILE A 18 28.95 -19.20 1.22
N VAL A 19 28.15 -20.04 0.58
CA VAL A 19 26.92 -19.63 -0.11
C VAL A 19 25.94 -18.97 0.86
N ILE A 20 25.64 -19.60 2.00
CA ILE A 20 24.71 -19.02 2.98
C ILE A 20 25.24 -17.71 3.58
N SER A 21 26.56 -17.58 3.74
CA SER A 21 27.19 -16.34 4.21
C SER A 21 27.01 -15.20 3.21
N ILE A 22 27.22 -15.44 1.93
CA ILE A 22 27.02 -14.46 0.86
C ILE A 22 25.53 -14.07 0.76
N VAL A 23 24.62 -15.05 0.77
CA VAL A 23 23.17 -14.79 0.74
C VAL A 23 22.74 -13.98 1.96
N GLY A 24 23.28 -14.27 3.15
CA GLY A 24 23.00 -13.52 4.37
C GLY A 24 23.39 -12.04 4.25
N VAL A 25 24.56 -11.73 3.73
CA VAL A 25 25.03 -10.35 3.51
C VAL A 25 24.16 -9.63 2.49
N LEU A 26 23.82 -10.28 1.38
CA LEU A 26 22.93 -9.69 0.36
C LEU A 26 21.52 -9.44 0.90
N ALA A 27 20.97 -10.38 1.66
CA ALA A 27 19.65 -10.24 2.28
C ALA A 27 19.59 -9.06 3.27
N ALA A 28 20.65 -8.85 4.05
CA ALA A 28 20.74 -7.75 5.00
C ALA A 28 20.58 -6.36 4.35
N VAL A 29 21.01 -6.20 3.11
CA VAL A 29 20.87 -4.96 2.33
C VAL A 29 19.54 -4.92 1.56
N ALA A 30 19.09 -6.06 1.04
CA ALA A 30 17.89 -6.13 0.19
C ALA A 30 16.59 -5.92 0.96
N VAL A 31 16.47 -6.52 2.15
CA VAL A 31 15.22 -6.48 2.95
C VAL A 31 14.76 -5.05 3.28
N PRO A 32 15.58 -4.15 3.85
CA PRO A 32 15.12 -2.80 4.18
C PRO A 32 14.76 -1.96 2.96
N ARG A 33 15.39 -2.21 1.80
CA ARG A 33 15.03 -1.54 0.54
C ARG A 33 13.67 -2.01 0.02
N PHE A 34 13.39 -3.30 0.16
CA PHE A 34 12.13 -3.89 -0.27
C PHE A 34 10.94 -3.38 0.57
N THR A 35 11.08 -3.32 1.89
CA THR A 35 10.03 -2.79 2.78
C THR A 35 9.71 -1.33 2.49
N ASN A 36 10.72 -0.50 2.22
CA ASN A 36 10.51 0.88 1.79
C ASN A 36 9.77 0.98 0.45
N ALA A 37 10.10 0.13 -0.52
CA ALA A 37 9.41 0.11 -1.81
C ALA A 37 7.92 -0.28 -1.67
N VAL A 38 7.61 -1.26 -0.81
CA VAL A 38 6.23 -1.66 -0.49
C VAL A 38 5.48 -0.51 0.18
N ALA A 39 6.09 0.18 1.15
CA ALA A 39 5.47 1.33 1.81
C ALA A 39 5.14 2.46 0.83
N LEU A 40 6.02 2.75 -0.13
CA LEU A 40 5.77 3.74 -1.19
C LEU A 40 4.63 3.31 -2.13
N ALA A 41 4.58 2.03 -2.50
CA ALA A 41 3.51 1.47 -3.33
C ALA A 41 2.14 1.55 -2.62
N ASN A 42 2.09 1.23 -1.32
CA ASN A 42 0.89 1.39 -0.50
C ASN A 42 0.45 2.85 -0.45
N THR A 43 1.38 3.78 -0.28
CA THR A 43 1.09 5.22 -0.29
C THR A 43 0.46 5.66 -1.61
N ALA A 44 1.06 5.28 -2.74
CA ALA A 44 0.55 5.62 -4.06
C ALA A 44 -0.87 5.05 -4.30
N ARG A 45 -1.13 3.83 -3.84
CA ARG A 45 -2.45 3.22 -3.91
C ARG A 45 -3.48 3.99 -3.08
N ILE A 46 -3.15 4.32 -1.81
CA ILE A 46 -4.03 5.12 -0.95
C ILE A 46 -4.33 6.48 -1.59
N GLN A 47 -3.32 7.15 -2.15
CA GLN A 47 -3.51 8.43 -2.84
C GLN A 47 -4.47 8.30 -4.03
N SER A 48 -4.31 7.27 -4.85
CA SER A 48 -5.20 7.00 -5.98
C SER A 48 -6.64 6.74 -5.52
N ASP A 49 -6.82 5.89 -4.52
CA ASP A 49 -8.14 5.55 -3.99
C ASP A 49 -8.82 6.80 -3.38
N LEU A 50 -8.09 7.60 -2.58
CA LEU A 50 -8.62 8.83 -2.01
C LEU A 50 -8.98 9.88 -3.06
N GLN A 51 -8.24 9.98 -4.18
CA GLN A 51 -8.61 10.86 -5.29
C GLN A 51 -9.93 10.45 -5.93
N VAL A 52 -10.11 9.15 -6.20
CA VAL A 52 -11.35 8.61 -6.76
C VAL A 52 -12.52 8.83 -5.80
N LEU A 53 -12.34 8.54 -4.51
CA LEU A 53 -13.38 8.72 -3.50
C LEU A 53 -13.75 10.20 -3.32
N ASN A 54 -12.79 11.12 -3.32
CA ASN A 54 -13.06 12.56 -3.24
C ASN A 54 -13.80 13.05 -4.48
N ALA A 55 -13.47 12.58 -5.69
CA ALA A 55 -14.23 12.88 -6.89
C ALA A 55 -15.68 12.38 -6.79
N ALA A 56 -15.88 11.17 -6.26
CA ALA A 56 -17.22 10.62 -6.03
C ALA A 56 -18.03 11.43 -5.01
N VAL A 57 -17.39 11.94 -3.95
CA VAL A 57 -18.04 12.86 -2.99
C VAL A 57 -18.57 14.10 -3.68
N VAL A 58 -17.76 14.73 -4.56
CA VAL A 58 -18.20 15.91 -5.32
C VAL A 58 -19.35 15.58 -6.25
N MET A 59 -19.32 14.44 -6.94
CA MET A 59 -20.41 13.98 -7.80
C MET A 59 -21.70 13.76 -7.00
N TYR A 60 -21.61 13.07 -5.87
CA TYR A 60 -22.74 12.87 -4.96
C TYR A 60 -23.35 14.18 -4.51
N GLN A 61 -22.53 15.14 -4.05
CA GLN A 61 -22.99 16.45 -3.61
C GLN A 61 -23.68 17.23 -4.74
N THR A 62 -23.14 17.14 -5.96
CA THR A 62 -23.71 17.83 -7.12
C THR A 62 -25.07 17.26 -7.52
N GLU A 63 -25.23 15.95 -7.46
CA GLU A 63 -26.47 15.29 -7.88
C GLU A 63 -27.55 15.28 -6.77
N LYS A 64 -27.15 14.96 -5.53
CA LYS A 64 -28.09 14.81 -4.41
C LYS A 64 -28.33 16.12 -3.63
N GLY A 65 -27.45 17.12 -3.79
CA GLY A 65 -27.51 18.38 -3.04
C GLY A 65 -27.24 18.24 -1.53
N THR A 66 -26.78 17.06 -1.09
CA THR A 66 -26.51 16.72 0.32
C THR A 66 -25.15 16.09 0.45
N ASN A 67 -24.67 15.96 1.67
CA ASN A 67 -23.38 15.35 1.96
C ASN A 67 -23.52 13.82 2.16
N PRO A 68 -22.61 12.99 1.62
CA PRO A 68 -22.58 11.57 1.94
C PRO A 68 -22.20 11.35 3.40
N THR A 69 -22.79 10.35 4.04
CA THR A 69 -22.52 10.02 5.45
C THR A 69 -21.58 8.83 5.61
N LYS A 70 -21.53 7.95 4.61
CA LYS A 70 -20.71 6.74 4.58
C LYS A 70 -20.10 6.57 3.19
N ILE A 71 -19.03 5.76 3.15
CA ILE A 71 -18.38 5.41 1.86
C ILE A 71 -19.34 4.65 0.93
N GLU A 72 -20.21 3.82 1.48
CA GLU A 72 -21.21 3.05 0.72
C GLU A 72 -22.18 3.93 -0.06
N ASP A 73 -22.45 5.15 0.43
CA ASP A 73 -23.32 6.13 -0.26
C ASP A 73 -22.74 6.53 -1.65
N LEU A 74 -21.45 6.32 -1.85
CA LEU A 74 -20.74 6.62 -3.10
C LEU A 74 -20.82 5.47 -4.14
N GLY A 75 -21.60 4.42 -3.85
CA GLY A 75 -21.67 3.22 -4.70
C GLY A 75 -22.14 3.47 -6.14
N ASP A 76 -22.97 4.51 -6.36
CA ASP A 76 -23.43 4.89 -7.71
C ASP A 76 -22.35 5.62 -8.53
N TYR A 77 -21.31 6.14 -7.86
CA TYR A 77 -20.24 6.97 -8.46
C TYR A 77 -18.89 6.26 -8.54
N VAL A 78 -18.74 5.16 -7.81
CA VAL A 78 -17.50 4.36 -7.79
C VAL A 78 -17.84 2.91 -8.10
N LEU A 79 -17.28 2.41 -9.19
CA LEU A 79 -17.46 1.01 -9.55
C LEU A 79 -16.90 0.10 -8.45
N ASP A 80 -17.75 -0.84 -7.98
CA ASP A 80 -17.35 -1.85 -6.98
C ASP A 80 -16.80 -1.26 -5.67
N ILE A 81 -17.49 -0.25 -5.13
CA ILE A 81 -17.10 0.45 -3.89
C ILE A 81 -16.81 -0.50 -2.72
N ALA A 82 -17.48 -1.64 -2.65
CA ALA A 82 -17.29 -2.64 -1.60
C ALA A 82 -15.87 -3.26 -1.59
N ASN A 83 -15.20 -3.28 -2.74
CA ASN A 83 -13.84 -3.78 -2.91
C ASN A 83 -12.76 -2.69 -2.88
N VAL A 84 -13.15 -1.42 -2.82
CA VAL A 84 -12.21 -0.31 -2.61
C VAL A 84 -11.78 -0.29 -1.15
N LYS A 85 -10.67 -0.97 -0.85
CA LYS A 85 -10.14 -1.14 0.51
C LYS A 85 -8.69 -0.67 0.57
N PRO A 86 -8.29 -0.01 1.68
CA PRO A 86 -6.91 0.40 1.87
C PRO A 86 -5.97 -0.82 1.93
N PRO A 87 -4.76 -0.71 1.37
CA PRO A 87 -3.75 -1.76 1.49
C PRO A 87 -3.32 -1.85 2.96
N LYS A 88 -3.15 -3.07 3.46
CA LYS A 88 -2.60 -3.30 4.81
C LYS A 88 -1.08 -3.12 4.81
N GLY A 89 -0.55 -2.62 5.92
CA GLY A 89 0.88 -2.47 6.12
C GLY A 89 1.33 -1.01 6.18
N GLU A 90 2.63 -0.78 6.06
CA GLU A 90 3.19 0.57 6.16
C GLU A 90 2.92 1.40 4.91
N CYS A 91 2.67 2.69 5.13
CA CYS A 91 2.66 3.73 4.12
C CYS A 91 3.47 4.95 4.62
N ARG A 92 3.79 5.88 3.74
CA ARG A 92 4.54 7.09 4.05
C ARG A 92 3.63 8.31 4.04
N LEU A 93 3.76 9.15 5.06
CA LEU A 93 3.12 10.45 5.12
C LEU A 93 4.00 11.55 4.54
N LYS A 94 3.41 12.71 4.30
CA LYS A 94 4.07 13.88 3.71
C LYS A 94 5.26 14.40 4.53
N ASP A 95 5.19 14.26 5.84
CA ASP A 95 6.25 14.64 6.78
C ASP A 95 7.41 13.64 6.83
N GLY A 96 7.33 12.54 6.07
CA GLY A 96 8.32 11.46 6.04
C GLY A 96 8.11 10.38 7.10
N SER A 97 7.12 10.53 7.98
CA SER A 97 6.79 9.50 8.97
C SER A 97 6.13 8.28 8.32
N SER A 98 6.16 7.15 9.01
CA SER A 98 5.45 5.93 8.62
C SER A 98 4.13 5.83 9.37
N LEU A 99 3.08 5.42 8.67
CA LEU A 99 1.79 5.08 9.23
C LEU A 99 1.50 3.61 8.90
N THR A 100 1.13 2.81 9.89
CA THR A 100 0.67 1.45 9.67
C THR A 100 -0.83 1.44 9.44
N VAL A 101 -1.23 1.01 8.25
CA VAL A 101 -2.65 0.91 7.87
C VAL A 101 -3.20 -0.43 8.33
N THR A 102 -4.17 -0.38 9.23
CA THR A 102 -4.90 -1.54 9.76
C THR A 102 -6.37 -1.52 9.37
N ALA A 103 -6.88 -0.35 8.97
CA ALA A 103 -8.26 -0.15 8.55
C ALA A 103 -8.67 -1.10 7.42
N THR A 104 -9.90 -1.56 7.48
CA THR A 104 -10.50 -2.45 6.47
C THR A 104 -11.34 -1.68 5.44
N SER A 105 -11.59 -0.40 5.67
CA SER A 105 -12.35 0.52 4.80
C SER A 105 -11.82 1.93 4.92
N TYR A 106 -12.07 2.73 3.90
CA TYR A 106 -11.88 4.18 3.95
C TYR A 106 -12.99 4.82 4.78
N GLY A 107 -12.73 6.01 5.32
CA GLY A 107 -13.70 6.81 6.07
C GLY A 107 -14.02 8.13 5.37
N LEU A 108 -15.02 8.85 5.87
CA LEU A 108 -15.32 10.23 5.49
C LEU A 108 -15.13 11.13 6.71
N VAL A 109 -14.54 12.29 6.49
CA VAL A 109 -14.38 13.34 7.51
C VAL A 109 -14.93 14.66 6.96
N SER A 110 -15.75 15.35 7.74
CA SER A 110 -16.21 16.69 7.43
C SER A 110 -15.25 17.71 8.05
N ASP A 111 -14.77 18.62 7.23
CA ASP A 111 -13.91 19.73 7.64
C ASP A 111 -14.62 21.06 7.28
N GLU A 112 -14.52 22.05 8.16
CA GLU A 112 -15.11 23.39 7.90
C GLU A 112 -14.46 24.09 6.71
N LYS A 113 -13.20 23.80 6.42
CA LYS A 113 -12.43 24.43 5.34
C LYS A 113 -12.56 23.73 3.99
N ASP A 114 -12.47 22.40 4.02
CA ASP A 114 -12.32 21.58 2.82
C ASP A 114 -13.59 20.78 2.47
N GLY A 115 -14.64 20.90 3.31
CA GLY A 115 -15.85 20.11 3.15
C GLY A 115 -15.66 18.63 3.54
N ILE A 116 -16.46 17.75 2.95
CA ILE A 116 -16.34 16.30 3.19
C ILE A 116 -15.23 15.73 2.29
N GLN A 117 -14.35 14.98 2.90
CA GLN A 117 -13.24 14.28 2.22
C GLN A 117 -13.12 12.85 2.69
N ALA A 118 -12.70 11.98 1.76
CA ALA A 118 -12.32 10.61 2.08
C ALA A 118 -10.98 10.58 2.84
N THR A 119 -10.87 9.63 3.78
CA THR A 119 -9.70 9.47 4.64
C THR A 119 -9.30 8.01 4.75
N CYS A 120 -8.01 7.80 5.00
CA CYS A 120 -7.44 6.51 5.40
C CYS A 120 -6.82 6.67 6.78
N GLU A 121 -7.24 5.86 7.76
CA GLU A 121 -6.82 6.01 9.18
C GLU A 121 -7.02 7.45 9.72
N GLY A 122 -8.07 8.13 9.27
CA GLY A 122 -8.34 9.52 9.63
C GLY A 122 -7.46 10.56 8.92
N LYS A 123 -6.54 10.12 8.03
CA LYS A 123 -5.64 10.98 7.26
C LYS A 123 -6.25 11.33 5.91
N LYS A 124 -6.21 12.62 5.54
CA LYS A 124 -6.68 13.13 4.25
C LYS A 124 -5.65 12.89 3.15
N LEU A 125 -6.07 13.02 1.89
CA LEU A 125 -5.20 12.91 0.72
C LEU A 125 -3.96 13.81 0.82
N SER A 126 -4.11 15.04 1.31
CA SER A 126 -3.03 16.03 1.45
C SER A 126 -1.91 15.61 2.41
N GLU A 127 -2.21 14.70 3.35
CA GLU A 127 -1.24 14.19 4.32
C GLU A 127 -0.40 13.04 3.75
N PHE A 128 -0.86 12.39 2.68
CA PHE A 128 -0.11 11.36 1.94
C PHE A 128 0.69 11.94 0.77
N TRP A 129 0.42 13.19 0.37
CA TRP A 129 1.08 13.79 -0.79
C TRP A 129 2.54 14.08 -0.51
N ARG A 130 3.44 13.45 -1.28
CA ARG A 130 4.86 13.76 -1.25
C ARG A 130 5.10 14.97 -2.16
N LYS A 131 5.61 16.06 -1.58
CA LYS A 131 6.14 17.16 -2.37
C LYS A 131 7.44 16.65 -3.03
N GLU A 132 7.50 16.64 -4.37
CA GLU A 132 8.73 16.42 -5.12
C GLU A 132 9.73 17.53 -4.84
#